data_68e7088151dc04a174b5aceb53aea748
#
_entry.id   68e7088151dc04a174b5aceb53aea748
#
_cell.length_a   1.000
_cell.length_b   1.000
_cell.length_c   1.000
_cell.angle_alpha   90.00
_cell.angle_beta   90.00
_cell.angle_gamma   90.00
#
_symmetry.space_group_name_H-M   'P 1'
#
loop_
_entity.id
_entity.type
_entity.pdbx_description
1 polymer ?
#
loop_
_entity_poly.entity_id
_entity_poly.type
_entity_poly.pdbx_seq_one_letter_code
_entity_poly.pdbx_strand_id
1 'polypeptide(L)'
;NHLFIFFGADNDENVHGVMHLVRGVNGKYRALESSYSPSQYTAGVYGTSLTPNGTDWKLFMLVGDNCRDIYSAEVHYMGHNFDGVNRYPVVKTYELTEPDFMWIMDESELMQELGLEYEQLVRLYITDIRLMDKNGEDITDEYKDESMTASWGAGKGTAELFLLYVYMGIVAALGIVFIRYFLRRD
;
A
#
# COMPACT_ATOMS: atom_id res chain seq x y z
N ASN A 1 -7.06 -4.24 -18.17
CA ASN A 1 -5.72 -4.86 -18.09
C ASN A 1 -4.89 -4.26 -16.95
N HIS A 2 -5.36 -4.46 -15.72
CA HIS A 2 -4.70 -4.04 -14.50
C HIS A 2 -4.02 -5.27 -13.88
N LEU A 3 -2.84 -5.05 -13.28
CA LEU A 3 -2.09 -6.05 -12.55
C LEU A 3 -1.70 -5.45 -11.20
N PHE A 4 -2.02 -6.14 -10.13
CA PHE A 4 -1.59 -5.80 -8.79
C PHE A 4 -0.52 -6.80 -8.35
N ILE A 5 0.55 -6.30 -7.79
CA ILE A 5 1.67 -7.10 -7.31
C ILE A 5 1.90 -6.74 -5.85
N PHE A 6 1.82 -7.74 -4.99
CA PHE A 6 2.36 -7.64 -3.64
C PHE A 6 3.87 -7.92 -3.70
N PHE A 7 4.64 -7.17 -2.96
CA PHE A 7 6.06 -7.39 -2.79
C PHE A 7 6.45 -7.22 -1.33
N GLY A 8 7.41 -8.02 -0.91
CA GLY A 8 8.06 -7.93 0.39
C GLY A 8 9.57 -7.84 0.19
N ALA A 9 10.25 -7.28 1.16
CA ALA A 9 11.70 -7.28 1.24
C ALA A 9 12.11 -7.83 2.59
N ASP A 10 12.72 -9.00 2.59
CA ASP A 10 13.33 -9.63 3.76
C ASP A 10 14.69 -8.98 4.04
N ASN A 11 14.66 -7.71 4.37
CA ASN A 11 15.83 -7.00 4.85
C ASN A 11 15.54 -6.48 6.27
N ASP A 12 16.53 -5.81 6.86
CA ASP A 12 16.44 -5.24 8.22
C ASP A 12 15.23 -4.30 8.43
N GLU A 13 14.47 -3.99 7.38
CA GLU A 13 13.34 -3.06 7.41
C GLU A 13 11.97 -3.75 7.24
N ASN A 14 11.90 -5.04 6.85
CA ASN A 14 10.65 -5.78 6.57
C ASN A 14 9.60 -4.93 5.86
N VAL A 15 9.92 -4.49 4.66
CA VAL A 15 9.05 -3.63 3.88
C VAL A 15 8.07 -4.48 3.07
N HIS A 16 6.79 -4.21 3.25
CA HIS A 16 5.73 -4.80 2.44
C HIS A 16 5.01 -3.73 1.63
N GLY A 17 4.63 -4.06 0.41
CA GLY A 17 3.95 -3.10 -0.43
C GLY A 17 3.15 -3.71 -1.56
N VAL A 18 2.33 -2.87 -2.16
CA VAL A 18 1.54 -3.21 -3.34
C VAL A 18 1.85 -2.24 -4.46
N MET A 19 1.99 -2.77 -5.66
CA MET A 19 2.18 -2.00 -6.88
C MET A 19 1.04 -2.26 -7.85
N HIS A 20 0.46 -1.19 -8.36
CA HIS A 20 -0.54 -1.22 -9.42
C HIS A 20 0.11 -0.92 -10.76
N LEU A 21 -0.03 -1.84 -11.68
CA LEU A 21 0.51 -1.78 -13.03
C LEU A 21 -0.62 -1.79 -14.05
N VAL A 22 -0.44 -1.05 -15.14
CA VAL A 22 -1.37 -1.06 -16.28
C VAL A 22 -0.64 -1.44 -17.55
N ARG A 23 -1.26 -2.32 -18.34
CA ARG A 23 -0.73 -2.73 -19.62
C ARG A 23 -0.99 -1.67 -20.68
N GLY A 24 0.09 -1.16 -21.27
CA GLY A 24 0.03 -0.21 -22.37
C GLY A 24 -0.25 -0.87 -23.73
N VAL A 25 -0.48 -0.04 -24.75
CA VAL A 25 -0.76 -0.48 -26.15
C VAL A 25 0.41 -1.26 -26.77
N ASN A 26 1.61 -1.09 -26.26
CA ASN A 26 2.82 -1.82 -26.68
C ASN A 26 2.98 -3.18 -25.98
N GLY A 27 1.99 -3.61 -25.20
CA GLY A 27 2.00 -4.85 -24.44
C GLY A 27 2.86 -4.82 -23.17
N LYS A 28 3.58 -3.73 -22.88
CA LYS A 28 4.40 -3.56 -21.68
C LYS A 28 3.58 -3.01 -20.53
N TYR A 29 3.96 -3.39 -19.30
CA TYR A 29 3.36 -2.86 -18.09
C TYR A 29 4.06 -1.57 -17.66
N ARG A 30 3.28 -0.65 -17.12
CA ARG A 30 3.73 0.61 -16.53
C ARG A 30 3.19 0.69 -15.11
N ALA A 31 4.05 0.99 -14.15
CA ALA A 31 3.61 1.29 -12.79
C ALA A 31 2.83 2.61 -12.79
N LEU A 32 1.64 2.58 -12.22
CA LEU A 32 0.82 3.76 -11.98
C LEU A 32 0.99 4.27 -10.58
N GLU A 33 0.98 3.37 -9.63
CA GLU A 33 0.98 3.67 -8.21
C GLU A 33 1.64 2.54 -7.45
N SER A 34 2.29 2.88 -6.34
CA SER A 34 2.77 1.91 -5.36
C SER A 34 2.56 2.47 -3.96
N SER A 35 2.17 1.59 -3.07
CA SER A 35 2.10 1.88 -1.64
C SER A 35 2.96 0.86 -0.91
N TYR A 36 3.78 1.30 0.03
CA TYR A 36 4.59 0.41 0.85
C TYR A 36 4.66 0.94 2.27
N SER A 37 4.85 0.03 3.20
CA SER A 37 4.97 0.34 4.62
C SER A 37 5.97 -0.62 5.26
N PRO A 38 6.79 -0.15 6.19
CA PRO A 38 7.55 -1.06 7.04
C PRO A 38 6.58 -1.85 7.91
N SER A 39 6.86 -3.12 8.11
CA SER A 39 6.10 -3.99 8.99
C SER A 39 6.96 -4.42 10.17
N GLN A 40 6.34 -4.55 11.34
CA GLN A 40 6.95 -5.14 12.52
C GLN A 40 6.70 -6.67 12.60
N TYR A 41 6.01 -7.22 11.63
CA TYR A 41 5.60 -8.63 11.64
C TYR A 41 6.39 -9.41 10.59
N THR A 42 6.82 -10.61 10.96
CA THR A 42 7.57 -11.54 10.12
C THR A 42 6.67 -12.39 9.22
N ALA A 43 5.39 -12.44 9.52
CA ALA A 43 4.35 -13.12 8.76
C ALA A 43 2.99 -12.50 9.10
N GLY A 44 1.95 -12.82 8.36
CA GLY A 44 0.60 -12.45 8.71
C GLY A 44 -0.16 -11.71 7.61
N VAL A 45 -1.14 -10.94 8.03
CA VAL A 45 -2.03 -10.21 7.13
C VAL A 45 -1.69 -8.74 7.12
N TYR A 46 -1.47 -8.22 5.93
CA TYR A 46 -1.14 -6.80 5.71
C TYR A 46 -2.30 -6.11 5.02
N GLY A 47 -2.70 -4.96 5.54
CA GLY A 47 -3.73 -4.13 4.98
C GLY A 47 -3.16 -2.89 4.31
N THR A 48 -3.56 -2.62 3.07
CA THR A 48 -3.22 -1.38 2.37
C THR A 48 -4.37 -0.88 1.53
N SER A 49 -4.24 0.33 1.01
CA SER A 49 -5.22 0.88 0.08
C SER A 49 -4.53 1.68 -1.02
N LEU A 50 -5.09 1.62 -2.22
CA LEU A 50 -4.66 2.39 -3.38
C LEU A 50 -5.83 3.20 -3.93
N THR A 51 -5.55 4.42 -4.40
CA THR A 51 -6.51 5.23 -5.17
C THR A 51 -5.98 5.32 -6.59
N PRO A 52 -6.48 4.50 -7.53
CA PRO A 52 -5.97 4.49 -8.89
C PRO A 52 -6.05 5.87 -9.53
N ASN A 53 -4.94 6.34 -10.11
CA ASN A 53 -4.84 7.67 -10.71
C ASN A 53 -5.95 7.95 -11.72
N GLY A 54 -6.65 9.06 -11.53
CA GLY A 54 -7.76 9.50 -12.38
C GLY A 54 -9.12 8.92 -12.01
N THR A 55 -9.20 8.32 -10.82
CA THR A 55 -10.45 7.80 -10.25
C THR A 55 -10.70 8.41 -8.87
N ASP A 56 -11.97 8.48 -8.49
CA ASP A 56 -12.38 8.91 -7.14
C ASP A 56 -12.63 7.69 -6.21
N TRP A 57 -12.44 6.46 -6.73
CA TRP A 57 -12.66 5.24 -5.98
C TRP A 57 -11.35 4.68 -5.42
N LYS A 58 -11.46 4.01 -4.31
CA LYS A 58 -10.35 3.44 -3.55
C LYS A 58 -10.47 1.92 -3.50
N LEU A 59 -9.35 1.25 -3.67
CA LEU A 59 -9.24 -0.19 -3.49
C LEU A 59 -8.60 -0.48 -2.14
N PHE A 60 -9.20 -1.36 -1.37
CA PHE A 60 -8.62 -1.97 -0.20
C PHE A 60 -8.04 -3.32 -0.57
N MET A 61 -6.89 -3.61 -0.01
CA MET A 61 -6.20 -4.87 -0.23
C MET A 61 -5.82 -5.47 1.10
N LEU A 62 -6.18 -6.74 1.30
CA LEU A 62 -5.65 -7.57 2.38
C LEU A 62 -4.76 -8.62 1.73
N VAL A 63 -3.52 -8.66 2.18
CA VAL A 63 -2.53 -9.61 1.68
C VAL A 63 -2.06 -10.47 2.83
N GLY A 64 -2.17 -11.78 2.66
CA GLY A 64 -1.61 -12.77 3.58
C GLY A 64 -0.26 -13.25 3.07
N ASP A 65 0.69 -13.34 3.97
CA ASP A 65 2.03 -13.86 3.73
C ASP A 65 2.40 -14.84 4.84
N ASN A 66 2.65 -16.11 4.46
CA ASN A 66 3.00 -17.20 5.37
C ASN A 66 2.03 -17.40 6.54
N CYS A 67 0.73 -17.31 6.29
CA CYS A 67 -0.35 -17.42 7.29
C CYS A 67 -0.68 -18.88 7.68
N ARG A 68 0.29 -19.81 7.71
CA ARG A 68 0.03 -21.25 7.88
C ARG A 68 -0.61 -21.62 9.21
N ASP A 69 -0.26 -20.91 10.28
CA ASP A 69 -0.73 -21.16 11.63
C ASP A 69 -1.78 -20.13 12.08
N ILE A 70 -2.17 -19.24 11.19
CA ILE A 70 -3.17 -18.20 11.41
C ILE A 70 -4.51 -18.68 10.84
N TYR A 71 -5.53 -18.76 11.69
CA TYR A 71 -6.85 -19.25 11.30
C TYR A 71 -7.76 -18.14 10.78
N SER A 72 -7.71 -16.97 11.42
CA SER A 72 -8.48 -15.82 10.98
C SER A 72 -7.74 -14.51 11.27
N ALA A 73 -8.14 -13.45 10.55
CA ALA A 73 -7.68 -12.10 10.77
C ALA A 73 -8.87 -11.21 11.17
N GLU A 74 -8.75 -10.53 12.31
CA GLU A 74 -9.68 -9.52 12.76
C GLU A 74 -9.18 -8.15 12.28
N VAL A 75 -9.87 -7.57 11.31
CA VAL A 75 -9.49 -6.29 10.70
C VAL A 75 -10.34 -5.17 11.28
N HIS A 76 -9.67 -4.19 11.85
CA HIS A 76 -10.28 -3.01 12.43
C HIS A 76 -10.31 -1.88 11.41
N TYR A 77 -11.50 -1.48 11.03
CA TYR A 77 -11.72 -0.35 10.12
C TYR A 77 -12.17 0.88 10.89
N MET A 78 -11.79 2.03 10.39
CA MET A 78 -12.25 3.32 10.89
C MET A 78 -12.80 4.15 9.74
N GLY A 79 -14.09 4.47 9.80
CA GLY A 79 -14.73 5.43 8.93
C GLY A 79 -14.71 6.84 9.52
N HIS A 80 -14.58 7.85 8.69
CA HIS A 80 -14.70 9.26 9.07
C HIS A 80 -15.67 9.99 8.15
N ASN A 81 -16.47 10.88 8.73
CA ASN A 81 -17.24 11.84 7.96
C ASN A 81 -16.38 13.04 7.51
N PHE A 82 -16.99 13.93 6.73
CA PHE A 82 -16.30 15.06 6.07
C PHE A 82 -15.59 16.02 7.05
N ASP A 83 -16.15 16.21 8.22
CA ASP A 83 -15.60 17.10 9.24
C ASP A 83 -14.57 16.40 10.16
N GLY A 84 -14.38 15.09 10.01
CA GLY A 84 -13.47 14.29 10.81
C GLY A 84 -13.89 14.12 12.28
N VAL A 85 -15.06 14.61 12.65
CA VAL A 85 -15.55 14.57 14.03
C VAL A 85 -16.17 13.23 14.36
N ASN A 86 -17.03 12.72 13.45
CA ASN A 86 -17.68 11.45 13.67
C ASN A 86 -16.77 10.30 13.19
N ARG A 87 -16.56 9.35 14.07
CA ARG A 87 -15.76 8.14 13.85
C ARG A 87 -16.64 6.91 13.94
N TYR A 88 -16.50 6.03 12.98
CA TYR A 88 -17.28 4.81 12.87
C TYR A 88 -16.33 3.61 12.89
N PRO A 89 -15.99 3.10 14.10
CA PRO A 89 -15.17 1.89 14.22
C PRO A 89 -16.00 0.68 13.83
N VAL A 90 -15.45 -0.15 12.96
CA VAL A 90 -16.05 -1.44 12.59
C VAL A 90 -14.97 -2.50 12.60
N VAL A 91 -15.32 -3.67 13.09
CA VAL A 91 -14.43 -4.84 13.14
C VAL A 91 -15.03 -5.93 12.28
N LYS A 92 -14.21 -6.52 11.42
CA LYS A 92 -14.61 -7.66 10.60
C LYS A 92 -13.58 -8.76 10.68
N THR A 93 -14.06 -9.99 10.91
CA THR A 93 -13.22 -11.18 10.93
C THR A 93 -13.27 -11.88 9.58
N TYR A 94 -12.09 -12.22 9.06
CA TYR A 94 -11.90 -12.96 7.82
C TYR A 94 -11.27 -14.31 8.14
N GLU A 95 -11.92 -15.40 7.73
CA GLU A 95 -11.35 -16.75 7.84
C GLU A 95 -10.27 -16.93 6.75
N LEU A 96 -9.10 -17.42 7.13
CA LEU A 96 -7.98 -17.64 6.24
C LEU A 96 -7.96 -19.11 5.80
N THR A 97 -8.16 -19.35 4.52
CA THR A 97 -8.17 -20.70 3.94
C THR A 97 -6.88 -21.04 3.21
N GLU A 98 -6.07 -20.04 2.90
CA GLU A 98 -4.81 -20.16 2.17
C GLU A 98 -3.71 -19.44 2.95
N PRO A 99 -2.47 -19.98 2.96
CA PRO A 99 -1.36 -19.35 3.67
C PRO A 99 -0.90 -18.06 3.00
N ASP A 100 -1.05 -17.97 1.68
CA ASP A 100 -0.65 -16.82 0.88
C ASP A 100 -1.84 -16.40 0.02
N PHE A 101 -2.29 -15.16 0.17
CA PHE A 101 -3.45 -14.65 -0.56
C PHE A 101 -3.35 -13.15 -0.83
N MET A 102 -4.13 -12.70 -1.79
CA MET A 102 -4.39 -11.26 -2.01
C MET A 102 -5.87 -11.06 -2.31
N TRP A 103 -6.57 -10.38 -1.41
CA TRP A 103 -7.95 -9.97 -1.61
C TRP A 103 -8.00 -8.48 -1.94
N ILE A 104 -8.71 -8.16 -3.01
CA ILE A 104 -8.90 -6.79 -3.48
C ILE A 104 -10.39 -6.50 -3.37
N MET A 105 -10.73 -5.43 -2.67
CA MET A 105 -12.10 -5.01 -2.39
C MET A 105 -12.27 -3.57 -2.85
N ASP A 106 -13.35 -3.28 -3.55
CA ASP A 106 -13.75 -1.91 -3.83
C ASP A 106 -14.26 -1.24 -2.54
N GLU A 107 -13.97 0.05 -2.36
CA GLU A 107 -14.39 0.79 -1.16
C GLU A 107 -15.89 0.76 -0.95
N SER A 108 -16.68 0.86 -2.03
CA SER A 108 -18.14 0.86 -1.95
C SER A 108 -18.69 -0.50 -1.56
N GLU A 109 -18.11 -1.59 -2.07
CA GLU A 109 -18.48 -2.95 -1.70
C GLU A 109 -18.11 -3.22 -0.24
N LEU A 110 -16.90 -2.81 0.17
CA LEU A 110 -16.46 -2.95 1.55
C LEU A 110 -17.34 -2.16 2.52
N MET A 111 -17.71 -0.93 2.19
CA MET A 111 -18.63 -0.13 3.01
C MET A 111 -19.99 -0.80 3.16
N GLN A 112 -20.53 -1.35 2.08
CA GLN A 112 -21.79 -2.08 2.13
C GLN A 112 -21.70 -3.32 3.03
N GLU A 113 -20.64 -4.10 2.93
CA GLU A 113 -20.39 -5.24 3.80
C GLU A 113 -20.24 -4.86 5.28
N LEU A 114 -19.67 -3.70 5.55
CA LEU A 114 -19.47 -3.18 6.90
C LEU A 114 -20.75 -2.50 7.46
N GLY A 115 -21.82 -2.39 6.67
CA GLY A 115 -23.07 -1.72 7.05
C GLY A 115 -22.91 -0.20 7.18
N LEU A 116 -21.97 0.38 6.45
CA LEU A 116 -21.69 1.82 6.47
C LEU A 116 -22.37 2.49 5.27
N GLU A 117 -23.01 3.64 5.51
CA GLU A 117 -23.63 4.42 4.43
C GLU A 117 -22.62 5.35 3.78
N TYR A 118 -22.46 5.24 2.45
CA TYR A 118 -21.50 6.03 1.67
C TYR A 118 -21.72 7.54 1.81
N GLU A 119 -22.96 7.99 1.93
CA GLU A 119 -23.31 9.41 2.06
C GLU A 119 -22.81 10.06 3.37
N GLN A 120 -22.53 9.25 4.39
CA GLN A 120 -22.07 9.70 5.71
C GLN A 120 -20.55 9.63 5.85
N LEU A 121 -19.87 8.88 4.98
CA LEU A 121 -18.46 8.59 5.10
C LEU A 121 -17.67 9.13 3.91
N VAL A 122 -16.58 9.84 4.22
CA VAL A 122 -15.66 10.39 3.22
C VAL A 122 -14.38 9.58 3.11
N ARG A 123 -14.01 8.88 4.18
CA ARG A 123 -12.79 8.07 4.23
C ARG A 123 -12.98 6.84 5.09
N LEU A 124 -12.56 5.71 4.55
CA LEU A 124 -12.39 4.46 5.27
C LEU A 124 -10.89 4.09 5.28
N TYR A 125 -10.38 3.58 6.38
CA TYR A 125 -9.02 3.06 6.48
C TYR A 125 -8.91 1.94 7.50
N ILE A 126 -7.91 1.10 7.32
CA ILE A 126 -7.56 0.03 8.26
C ILE A 126 -6.70 0.65 9.36
N THR A 127 -7.08 0.41 10.61
CA THR A 127 -6.38 0.93 11.78
C THR A 127 -5.53 -0.12 12.47
N ASP A 128 -5.98 -1.37 12.45
CA ASP A 128 -5.33 -2.49 13.11
C ASP A 128 -5.73 -3.80 12.47
N ILE A 129 -4.87 -4.81 12.56
CA ILE A 129 -5.16 -6.18 12.14
C ILE A 129 -4.64 -7.09 13.24
N ARG A 130 -5.52 -7.97 13.76
CA ARG A 130 -5.17 -8.98 14.74
C ARG A 130 -5.24 -10.35 14.12
N LEU A 131 -4.29 -11.19 14.47
CA LEU A 131 -4.16 -12.55 13.97
C LEU A 131 -4.69 -13.51 15.03
N MET A 132 -5.60 -14.40 14.63
CA MET A 132 -6.24 -15.33 15.55
C MET A 132 -5.86 -16.78 15.22
N ASP A 133 -5.65 -17.58 16.25
CA ASP A 133 -5.49 -19.01 16.13
C ASP A 133 -6.85 -19.71 15.92
N LYS A 134 -6.83 -21.03 15.81
CA LYS A 134 -8.03 -21.88 15.67
C LYS A 134 -8.99 -21.84 16.85
N ASN A 135 -8.54 -21.39 18.02
CA ASN A 135 -9.35 -21.28 19.23
C ASN A 135 -9.91 -19.85 19.40
N GLY A 136 -9.53 -18.91 18.51
CA GLY A 136 -9.89 -17.50 18.58
C GLY A 136 -9.03 -16.71 19.57
N GLU A 137 -7.84 -17.22 19.91
CA GLU A 137 -6.86 -16.51 20.75
C GLU A 137 -6.03 -15.57 19.85
N ASP A 138 -5.75 -14.36 20.34
CA ASP A 138 -4.92 -13.38 19.65
C ASP A 138 -3.45 -13.80 19.73
N ILE A 139 -2.88 -14.13 18.58
CA ILE A 139 -1.47 -14.55 18.41
C ILE A 139 -0.63 -13.51 17.67
N THR A 140 -1.14 -12.27 17.55
CA THR A 140 -0.48 -11.21 16.79
C THR A 140 0.95 -10.95 17.26
N ASP A 141 1.17 -10.94 18.56
CA ASP A 141 2.49 -10.67 19.15
C ASP A 141 3.52 -11.79 18.90
N GLU A 142 3.09 -13.01 18.53
CA GLU A 142 4.01 -14.12 18.20
C GLU A 142 4.75 -13.87 16.88
N TYR A 143 4.16 -13.06 15.98
CA TYR A 143 4.73 -12.72 14.69
C TYR A 143 5.46 -11.38 14.70
N LYS A 144 5.50 -10.69 15.83
CA LYS A 144 6.14 -9.40 15.96
C LYS A 144 7.66 -9.56 16.12
N ASP A 145 8.41 -8.82 15.34
CA ASP A 145 9.85 -8.71 15.48
C ASP A 145 10.21 -7.44 16.26
N GLU A 146 10.57 -7.61 17.52
CA GLU A 146 10.92 -6.51 18.41
C GLU A 146 12.22 -5.79 18.00
N SER A 147 13.04 -6.41 17.15
CA SER A 147 14.25 -5.78 16.60
C SER A 147 13.92 -4.70 15.56
N MET A 148 12.71 -4.73 15.02
CA MET A 148 12.27 -3.79 14.00
C MET A 148 11.56 -2.59 14.60
N THR A 149 12.19 -1.47 14.53
CA THR A 149 11.55 -0.19 14.80
C THR A 149 10.87 0.31 13.54
N ALA A 150 9.52 0.34 13.55
CA ALA A 150 8.77 1.02 12.50
C ALA A 150 9.11 2.51 12.49
N SER A 151 10.10 2.89 11.69
CA SER A 151 10.35 4.30 11.46
C SER A 151 9.41 4.77 10.33
N TRP A 152 8.39 5.52 10.66
CA TRP A 152 7.57 6.25 9.72
C TRP A 152 8.41 7.39 9.11
N GLY A 153 9.30 7.04 8.23
CA GLY A 153 9.98 8.01 7.38
C GLY A 153 9.19 8.15 6.09
N ALA A 154 8.53 9.27 5.88
CA ALA A 154 8.09 9.68 4.54
C ALA A 154 9.34 10.00 3.70
N GLY A 155 10.14 8.97 3.40
CA GLY A 155 11.23 9.06 2.46
C GLY A 155 10.63 9.17 1.07
N LYS A 156 10.95 10.25 0.35
CA LYS A 156 10.73 10.30 -1.10
C LYS A 156 11.43 9.07 -1.69
N GLY A 157 10.66 8.23 -2.39
CA GLY A 157 11.18 6.98 -2.93
C GLY A 157 12.45 7.22 -3.74
N THR A 158 13.40 6.30 -3.65
CA THR A 158 14.68 6.37 -4.39
C THR A 158 14.48 6.55 -5.90
N ALA A 159 13.35 6.07 -6.44
CA ALA A 159 12.96 6.27 -7.84
C ALA A 159 12.68 7.74 -8.19
N GLU A 160 12.07 8.50 -7.30
CA GLU A 160 11.80 9.92 -7.50
C GLU A 160 13.10 10.74 -7.45
N LEU A 161 14.00 10.41 -6.52
CA LEU A 161 15.32 11.01 -6.46
C LEU A 161 16.14 10.67 -7.71
N PHE A 162 16.10 9.42 -8.19
CA PHE A 162 16.78 9.03 -9.42
C PHE A 162 16.27 9.83 -10.63
N LEU A 163 14.95 9.96 -10.81
CA LEU A 163 14.35 10.75 -11.86
C LEU A 163 14.75 12.23 -11.76
N LEU A 164 14.83 12.78 -10.56
CA LEU A 164 15.29 14.15 -10.33
C LEU A 164 16.75 14.32 -10.80
N TYR A 165 17.63 13.39 -10.45
CA TYR A 165 19.03 13.44 -10.89
C TYR A 165 19.19 13.29 -12.41
N VAL A 166 18.41 12.42 -13.03
CA VAL A 166 18.37 12.26 -14.50
C VAL A 166 17.91 13.57 -15.15
N TYR A 167 16.85 14.19 -14.64
CA TYR A 167 16.35 15.47 -15.13
C TYR A 167 17.39 16.59 -15.00
N MET A 168 18.04 16.71 -13.83
CA MET A 168 19.10 17.66 -13.61
C MET A 168 20.29 17.44 -14.55
N GLY A 169 20.66 16.19 -14.82
CA GLY A 169 21.70 15.83 -15.78
C GLY A 169 21.36 16.26 -17.20
N ILE A 170 20.13 16.06 -17.65
CA ILE A 170 19.65 16.50 -18.97
C ILE A 170 19.69 18.03 -19.08
N VAL A 171 19.19 18.75 -18.07
CA VAL A 171 19.18 20.22 -18.06
C VAL A 171 20.62 20.77 -18.09
N ALA A 172 21.53 20.18 -17.33
CA ALA A 172 22.95 20.58 -17.34
C ALA A 172 23.60 20.34 -18.70
N ALA A 173 23.36 19.19 -19.33
CA ALA A 173 23.89 18.86 -20.64
C ALA A 173 23.37 19.83 -21.72
N LEU A 174 22.09 20.13 -21.71
CA LEU A 174 21.48 21.13 -22.62
C LEU A 174 22.06 22.52 -22.39
N GLY A 175 22.28 22.92 -21.14
CA GLY A 175 22.92 24.20 -20.78
C GLY A 175 24.35 24.32 -21.35
N ILE A 176 25.14 23.24 -21.22
CA ILE A 176 26.51 23.20 -21.78
C ILE A 176 26.49 23.33 -23.31
N VAL A 177 25.59 22.60 -23.99
CA VAL A 177 25.43 22.67 -25.46
C VAL A 177 25.04 24.08 -25.89
N PHE A 178 24.12 24.71 -25.17
CA PHE A 178 23.65 26.05 -25.44
C PHE A 178 24.78 27.09 -25.27
N ILE A 179 25.51 27.02 -24.17
CA ILE A 179 26.67 27.92 -23.92
C ILE A 179 27.72 27.75 -25.02
N ARG A 180 28.07 26.51 -25.39
CA ARG A 180 29.03 26.25 -26.47
C ARG A 180 28.55 26.76 -27.83
N TYR A 181 27.28 26.70 -28.10
CA TYR A 181 26.69 27.21 -29.33
C TYR A 181 26.83 28.73 -29.41
N PHE A 182 26.56 29.45 -28.32
CA PHE A 182 26.72 30.92 -28.29
C PHE A 182 28.17 31.36 -28.34
N LEU A 183 29.06 30.72 -27.60
CA LEU A 183 30.52 31.07 -27.61
C LEU A 183 31.22 30.78 -28.94
N ARG A 184 30.65 29.95 -29.81
CA ARG A 184 31.20 29.69 -31.15
C ARG A 184 30.70 30.68 -32.23
N ARG A 185 29.78 31.52 -31.89
CA ARG A 185 29.11 32.42 -32.82
C ARG A 185 29.75 33.85 -32.82
N ASP A 186 30.59 34.12 -31.86
CA ASP A 186 31.48 35.28 -31.79
C ASP A 186 32.89 34.88 -32.29
#